data_bd7163e55aa64aa0e0d8b1b4e836fdd1
#
_entry.id   bd7163e55aa64aa0e0d8b1b4e836fdd1
#
_cell.length_a   1.000
_cell.length_b   1.000
_cell.length_c   1.000
_cell.angle_alpha   90.00
_cell.angle_beta   90.00
_cell.angle_gamma   90.00
#
_symmetry.space_group_name_H-M   'P 1'
#
loop_
_entity.id
_entity.type
_entity.pdbx_description
1 polymer ?
#
loop_
_entity_poly.entity_id
_entity_poly.type
_entity_poly.pdbx_seq_one_letter_code
_entity_poly.pdbx_strand_id
1 'polypeptide(L)'
;MAANFVKALGLNTIIMNQLGEEGMAVFTVCDNVLLIVEMLTGGIIGVIPNVAGILFGEKDYVGIRVLCKKMLKYSYILLAVIFVLIMLFTEEITVMFGSGGGELGSHMVQALRIFALCVAPYLWNKFIISYYESIEETAIASFATFLENAVVVLPATLVGILVWKQIDGIGIDGIAAGFVATEIITAVAACIFRKIRHKNTSFYIVPDKNPGINLDFSIKSTMEEAQTVHKRIIEFCQEQGASKSKANLAAVCAEEMTVNIIRFGGKTSNWIDINLCLEDDLCRLRIRDNGVNFNPLEYQYDSEDFDIHGIELVKKVSKSMDYIRAIDMNNTIISF
;
A
#
# COMPACT_ATOMS: atom_id res chain seq x y z
N MET A 1 -12.44 12.82 -7.43
CA MET A 1 -13.45 13.81 -6.95
C MET A 1 -14.74 13.75 -7.77
N ALA A 2 -14.72 13.95 -9.09
CA ALA A 2 -15.94 13.94 -9.92
C ALA A 2 -16.75 12.62 -9.84
N ALA A 3 -16.11 11.46 -9.87
CA ALA A 3 -16.78 10.16 -9.79
C ALA A 3 -17.55 9.96 -8.48
N ASN A 4 -16.96 10.36 -7.35
CA ASN A 4 -17.63 10.26 -6.04
C ASN A 4 -18.86 11.19 -5.95
N PHE A 5 -18.77 12.36 -6.58
CA PHE A 5 -19.93 13.27 -6.65
C PHE A 5 -21.08 12.67 -7.48
N VAL A 6 -20.76 12.06 -8.62
CA VAL A 6 -21.74 11.35 -9.47
C VAL A 6 -22.36 10.19 -8.70
N LYS A 7 -21.54 9.39 -7.98
CA LYS A 7 -22.01 8.30 -7.11
C LYS A 7 -23.04 8.81 -6.08
N ALA A 8 -22.65 9.84 -5.31
CA ALA A 8 -23.49 10.37 -4.24
C ALA A 8 -24.83 10.90 -4.77
N LEU A 9 -24.79 11.75 -5.79
CA LEU A 9 -26.03 12.29 -6.40
C LEU A 9 -26.88 11.20 -7.02
N GLY A 10 -26.26 10.27 -7.77
CA GLY A 10 -26.97 9.20 -8.44
C GLY A 10 -27.65 8.24 -7.47
N LEU A 11 -26.93 7.81 -6.42
CA LEU A 11 -27.48 6.94 -5.39
C LEU A 11 -28.63 7.60 -4.64
N ASN A 12 -28.44 8.85 -4.17
CA ASN A 12 -29.49 9.58 -3.50
C ASN A 12 -30.77 9.71 -4.38
N THR A 13 -30.59 10.03 -5.66
CA THR A 13 -31.68 10.16 -6.59
C THR A 13 -32.39 8.82 -6.82
N ILE A 14 -31.67 7.74 -7.05
CA ILE A 14 -32.24 6.40 -7.29
C ILE A 14 -32.98 5.92 -6.05
N ILE A 15 -32.34 5.96 -4.87
CA ILE A 15 -32.90 5.44 -3.63
C ILE A 15 -34.15 6.25 -3.22
N MET A 16 -34.07 7.59 -3.27
CA MET A 16 -35.17 8.45 -2.92
C MET A 16 -36.38 8.26 -3.85
N ASN A 17 -36.15 8.15 -5.15
CA ASN A 17 -37.21 7.94 -6.11
C ASN A 17 -37.86 6.55 -6.04
N GLN A 18 -37.09 5.53 -5.66
CA GLN A 18 -37.56 4.15 -5.63
C GLN A 18 -38.14 3.73 -4.28
N LEU A 19 -37.59 4.23 -3.17
CA LEU A 19 -37.83 3.71 -1.83
C LEU A 19 -38.14 4.81 -0.80
N GLY A 20 -38.04 6.09 -1.19
CA GLY A 20 -38.34 7.22 -0.31
C GLY A 20 -37.40 7.35 0.87
N GLU A 21 -37.89 7.93 1.97
CA GLU A 21 -37.12 8.22 3.18
C GLU A 21 -36.63 6.95 3.90
N GLU A 22 -37.42 5.88 3.89
CA GLU A 22 -37.08 4.61 4.53
C GLU A 22 -35.84 3.97 3.86
N GLY A 23 -35.82 3.95 2.52
CA GLY A 23 -34.64 3.46 1.77
C GLY A 23 -33.40 4.30 2.05
N MET A 24 -33.55 5.63 2.15
CA MET A 24 -32.46 6.53 2.48
C MET A 24 -31.92 6.29 3.90
N ALA A 25 -32.79 6.03 4.87
CA ALA A 25 -32.38 5.72 6.24
C ALA A 25 -31.54 4.43 6.29
N VAL A 26 -32.00 3.36 5.61
CA VAL A 26 -31.24 2.11 5.53
C VAL A 26 -29.90 2.28 4.81
N PHE A 27 -29.89 3.00 3.69
CA PHE A 27 -28.66 3.31 2.97
C PHE A 27 -27.65 4.06 3.85
N THR A 28 -28.11 5.06 4.60
CA THR A 28 -27.26 5.85 5.50
C THR A 28 -26.59 5.00 6.57
N VAL A 29 -27.31 4.04 7.17
CA VAL A 29 -26.73 3.10 8.15
C VAL A 29 -25.65 2.25 7.51
N CYS A 30 -25.91 1.67 6.34
CA CYS A 30 -24.92 0.86 5.62
C CYS A 30 -23.66 1.67 5.25
N ASP A 31 -23.83 2.89 4.73
CA ASP A 31 -22.76 3.77 4.31
C ASP A 31 -21.88 4.22 5.50
N ASN A 32 -22.50 4.55 6.64
CA ASN A 32 -21.75 4.89 7.86
C ASN A 32 -20.97 3.69 8.41
N VAL A 33 -21.52 2.49 8.37
CA VAL A 33 -20.80 1.27 8.76
C VAL A 33 -19.62 1.03 7.83
N LEU A 34 -19.78 1.22 6.50
CA LEU A 34 -18.68 1.12 5.54
C LEU A 34 -17.58 2.16 5.84
N LEU A 35 -17.96 3.38 6.16
CA LEU A 35 -17.00 4.43 6.54
C LEU A 35 -16.15 4.02 7.75
N ILE A 36 -16.76 3.41 8.77
CA ILE A 36 -16.02 2.90 9.94
C ILE A 36 -15.06 1.78 9.51
N VAL A 37 -15.52 0.85 8.69
CA VAL A 37 -14.67 -0.22 8.14
C VAL A 37 -13.50 0.37 7.35
N GLU A 38 -13.74 1.38 6.52
CA GLU A 38 -12.72 2.08 5.74
C GLU A 38 -11.68 2.76 6.65
N MET A 39 -12.11 3.42 7.70
CA MET A 39 -11.20 4.04 8.69
C MET A 39 -10.30 3.00 9.37
N LEU A 40 -10.85 1.84 9.76
CA LEU A 40 -10.12 0.80 10.44
C LEU A 40 -9.14 0.05 9.52
N THR A 41 -9.55 -0.24 8.28
CA THR A 41 -8.71 -0.96 7.31
C THR A 41 -7.78 -0.03 6.53
N GLY A 42 -8.15 1.23 6.38
CA GLY A 42 -7.42 2.25 5.63
C GLY A 42 -6.01 2.50 6.19
N GLY A 43 -5.83 2.40 7.51
CA GLY A 43 -4.51 2.48 8.13
C GLY A 43 -3.53 1.41 7.64
N ILE A 44 -4.02 0.19 7.37
CA ILE A 44 -3.18 -0.91 6.87
C ILE A 44 -2.97 -0.78 5.36
N ILE A 45 -4.05 -0.60 4.59
CA ILE A 45 -3.97 -0.47 3.12
C ILE A 45 -3.23 0.80 2.70
N GLY A 46 -3.40 1.90 3.44
CA GLY A 46 -2.73 3.18 3.19
C GLY A 46 -1.20 3.17 3.29
N VAL A 47 -0.62 2.12 3.88
CA VAL A 47 0.84 1.91 3.88
C VAL A 47 1.34 1.51 2.48
N ILE A 48 0.50 0.84 1.67
CA ILE A 48 0.90 0.30 0.36
C ILE A 48 1.40 1.39 -0.59
N PRO A 49 0.68 2.50 -0.86
CA PRO A 49 1.16 3.52 -1.78
C PRO A 49 2.53 4.10 -1.40
N ASN A 50 2.72 4.32 -0.11
CA ASN A 50 3.95 4.95 0.39
C ASN A 50 5.15 4.00 0.33
N VAL A 51 4.99 2.76 0.80
CA VAL A 51 6.12 1.81 0.91
C VAL A 51 6.36 1.08 -0.40
N ALA A 52 5.30 0.63 -1.09
CA ALA A 52 5.46 -0.09 -2.35
C ALA A 52 6.01 0.81 -3.47
N GLY A 53 5.65 2.10 -3.48
CA GLY A 53 6.22 3.07 -4.42
C GLY A 53 7.73 3.24 -4.24
N ILE A 54 8.20 3.33 -2.99
CA ILE A 54 9.63 3.39 -2.68
C ILE A 54 10.33 2.11 -3.14
N LEU A 55 9.80 0.94 -2.74
CA LEU A 55 10.36 -0.37 -3.12
C LEU A 55 10.37 -0.55 -4.64
N PHE A 56 9.38 -0.01 -5.35
CA PHE A 56 9.32 -0.05 -6.80
C PHE A 56 10.42 0.80 -7.44
N GLY A 57 10.64 2.03 -6.96
CA GLY A 57 11.75 2.89 -7.38
C GLY A 57 13.12 2.27 -7.12
N GLU A 58 13.24 1.51 -6.02
CA GLU A 58 14.46 0.78 -5.64
C GLU A 58 14.62 -0.56 -6.38
N LYS A 59 13.65 -0.97 -7.20
CA LYS A 59 13.57 -2.27 -7.86
C LYS A 59 13.59 -3.47 -6.88
N ASP A 60 13.13 -3.26 -5.65
CA ASP A 60 12.96 -4.32 -4.66
C ASP A 60 11.61 -5.03 -4.85
N TYR A 61 11.49 -5.78 -5.92
CA TYR A 61 10.26 -6.46 -6.30
C TYR A 61 9.87 -7.59 -5.35
N VAL A 62 10.85 -8.21 -4.70
CA VAL A 62 10.61 -9.22 -3.65
C VAL A 62 10.01 -8.56 -2.43
N GLY A 63 10.57 -7.43 -2.00
CA GLY A 63 10.05 -6.60 -0.89
C GLY A 63 8.60 -6.17 -1.13
N ILE A 64 8.25 -5.71 -2.32
CA ILE A 64 6.88 -5.38 -2.71
C ILE A 64 5.93 -6.57 -2.50
N ARG A 65 6.29 -7.77 -2.97
CA ARG A 65 5.45 -8.96 -2.83
C ARG A 65 5.24 -9.37 -1.38
N VAL A 66 6.30 -9.29 -0.57
CA VAL A 66 6.24 -9.57 0.87
C VAL A 66 5.35 -8.56 1.58
N LEU A 67 5.53 -7.27 1.29
CA LEU A 67 4.69 -6.19 1.81
C LEU A 67 3.21 -6.44 1.51
N CYS A 68 2.87 -6.60 0.22
CA CYS A 68 1.48 -6.80 -0.21
C CYS A 68 0.84 -8.04 0.44
N LYS A 69 1.56 -9.16 0.50
CA LYS A 69 1.06 -10.38 1.16
C LYS A 69 0.80 -10.16 2.65
N LYS A 70 1.70 -9.48 3.35
CA LYS A 70 1.53 -9.18 4.79
C LYS A 70 0.37 -8.20 5.01
N MET A 71 0.30 -7.12 4.23
CA MET A 71 -0.78 -6.13 4.35
C MET A 71 -2.15 -6.76 4.08
N LEU A 72 -2.30 -7.53 3.00
CA LEU A 72 -3.53 -8.28 2.74
C LEU A 72 -3.88 -9.23 3.87
N LYS A 73 -2.91 -10.02 4.36
CA LYS A 73 -3.15 -10.96 5.46
C LYS A 73 -3.70 -10.25 6.70
N TYR A 74 -3.05 -9.18 7.15
CA TYR A 74 -3.47 -8.45 8.35
C TYR A 74 -4.81 -7.72 8.13
N SER A 75 -5.02 -7.14 6.95
CA SER A 75 -6.29 -6.52 6.61
C SER A 75 -7.46 -7.52 6.63
N TYR A 76 -7.29 -8.72 6.06
CA TYR A 76 -8.34 -9.73 6.09
C TYR A 76 -8.57 -10.34 7.48
N ILE A 77 -7.54 -10.45 8.31
CA ILE A 77 -7.72 -10.85 9.73
C ILE A 77 -8.56 -9.81 10.47
N LEU A 78 -8.19 -8.52 10.35
CA LEU A 78 -8.96 -7.43 10.95
C LEU A 78 -10.40 -7.41 10.42
N LEU A 79 -10.56 -7.56 9.10
CA LEU A 79 -11.85 -7.60 8.46
C LEU A 79 -12.74 -8.76 8.96
N ALA A 80 -12.17 -9.94 9.16
CA ALA A 80 -12.91 -11.08 9.70
C ALA A 80 -13.44 -10.78 11.12
N VAL A 81 -12.65 -10.11 11.95
CA VAL A 81 -13.09 -9.66 13.27
C VAL A 81 -14.24 -8.65 13.14
N ILE A 82 -14.08 -7.64 12.28
CA ILE A 82 -15.12 -6.61 12.04
C ILE A 82 -16.41 -7.27 11.52
N PHE A 83 -16.29 -8.18 10.55
CA PHE A 83 -17.44 -8.90 10.01
C PHE A 83 -18.21 -9.67 11.09
N VAL A 84 -17.50 -10.38 11.96
CA VAL A 84 -18.12 -11.11 13.09
C VAL A 84 -18.81 -10.12 14.04
N LEU A 85 -18.17 -9.00 14.35
CA LEU A 85 -18.78 -7.97 15.21
C LEU A 85 -20.03 -7.37 14.58
N ILE A 86 -20.02 -7.05 13.29
CA ILE A 86 -21.22 -6.57 12.59
C ILE A 86 -22.34 -7.62 12.66
N MET A 87 -22.02 -8.90 12.42
CA MET A 87 -23.03 -9.97 12.45
C MET A 87 -23.63 -10.20 13.83
N LEU A 88 -22.82 -10.08 14.88
CA LEU A 88 -23.26 -10.28 16.27
C LEU A 88 -24.08 -9.09 16.80
N PHE A 89 -23.64 -7.89 16.48
CA PHE A 89 -24.20 -6.63 17.02
C PHE A 89 -25.05 -5.85 16.01
N THR A 90 -25.59 -6.51 14.97
CA THR A 90 -26.35 -5.84 13.93
C THR A 90 -27.55 -5.09 14.50
N GLU A 91 -28.27 -5.68 15.44
CA GLU A 91 -29.47 -5.06 16.05
C GLU A 91 -29.10 -3.84 16.88
N GLU A 92 -28.06 -3.95 17.72
CA GLU A 92 -27.54 -2.83 18.51
C GLU A 92 -27.03 -1.68 17.63
N ILE A 93 -26.31 -2.01 16.56
CA ILE A 93 -25.84 -1.02 15.59
C ILE A 93 -27.04 -0.27 14.98
N THR A 94 -28.05 -0.99 14.50
CA THR A 94 -29.23 -0.33 13.88
C THR A 94 -30.00 0.52 14.87
N VAL A 95 -30.13 0.11 16.13
CA VAL A 95 -30.73 0.90 17.21
C VAL A 95 -29.95 2.19 17.47
N MET A 96 -28.62 2.14 17.47
CA MET A 96 -27.78 3.35 17.60
C MET A 96 -28.03 4.37 16.48
N PHE A 97 -28.39 3.92 15.29
CA PHE A 97 -28.73 4.79 14.16
C PHE A 97 -30.22 5.18 14.12
N GLY A 98 -30.97 4.91 15.18
CA GLY A 98 -32.34 5.39 15.35
C GLY A 98 -33.41 4.48 14.74
N SER A 99 -33.11 3.18 14.50
CA SER A 99 -34.15 2.23 14.14
C SER A 99 -35.07 2.06 15.35
N GLY A 100 -36.24 2.66 15.30
CA GLY A 100 -37.25 2.62 16.38
C GLY A 100 -37.93 1.25 16.54
N GLY A 101 -37.40 0.18 15.97
CA GLY A 101 -38.08 -1.11 15.88
C GLY A 101 -39.15 -1.15 14.77
N GLY A 102 -39.96 -2.19 14.76
CA GLY A 102 -40.96 -2.41 13.72
C GLY A 102 -40.41 -2.94 12.41
N GLU A 103 -41.15 -2.77 11.32
CA GLU A 103 -40.83 -3.34 10.01
C GLU A 103 -39.55 -2.71 9.41
N LEU A 104 -39.40 -1.40 9.52
CA LEU A 104 -38.18 -0.70 9.09
C LEU A 104 -36.94 -1.17 9.82
N GLY A 105 -37.03 -1.39 11.15
CA GLY A 105 -35.90 -1.93 11.93
C GLY A 105 -35.45 -3.31 11.48
N SER A 106 -36.42 -4.19 11.11
CA SER A 106 -36.09 -5.52 10.58
C SER A 106 -35.37 -5.44 9.23
N HIS A 107 -35.80 -4.54 8.34
CA HIS A 107 -35.13 -4.29 7.06
C HIS A 107 -33.73 -3.69 7.26
N MET A 108 -33.52 -2.76 8.20
CA MET A 108 -32.20 -2.26 8.51
C MET A 108 -31.23 -3.36 8.96
N VAL A 109 -31.69 -4.27 9.84
CA VAL A 109 -30.89 -5.41 10.29
C VAL A 109 -30.55 -6.34 9.12
N GLN A 110 -31.51 -6.69 8.29
CA GLN A 110 -31.30 -7.58 7.15
C GLN A 110 -30.40 -6.95 6.10
N ALA A 111 -30.65 -5.69 5.73
CA ALA A 111 -29.81 -4.95 4.80
C ALA A 111 -28.36 -4.84 5.28
N LEU A 112 -28.13 -4.55 6.57
CA LEU A 112 -26.78 -4.45 7.12
C LEU A 112 -26.07 -5.80 7.12
N ARG A 113 -26.76 -6.92 7.38
CA ARG A 113 -26.17 -8.26 7.27
C ARG A 113 -25.78 -8.60 5.83
N ILE A 114 -26.62 -8.27 4.85
CA ILE A 114 -26.28 -8.44 3.43
C ILE A 114 -25.12 -7.53 3.06
N PHE A 115 -25.18 -6.28 3.49
CA PHE A 115 -24.15 -5.27 3.20
C PHE A 115 -22.77 -5.67 3.75
N ALA A 116 -22.71 -6.32 4.91
CA ALA A 116 -21.46 -6.82 5.47
C ALA A 116 -20.69 -7.75 4.52
N LEU A 117 -21.38 -8.42 3.58
CA LEU A 117 -20.73 -9.26 2.57
C LEU A 117 -19.94 -8.44 1.54
N CYS A 118 -20.23 -7.14 1.36
CA CYS A 118 -19.47 -6.30 0.42
C CYS A 118 -18.08 -5.96 0.93
N VAL A 119 -17.84 -6.03 2.24
CA VAL A 119 -16.61 -5.53 2.87
C VAL A 119 -15.35 -6.27 2.39
N ALA A 120 -15.46 -7.58 2.13
CA ALA A 120 -14.32 -8.36 1.65
C ALA A 120 -13.91 -8.02 0.20
N PRO A 121 -14.82 -7.98 -0.80
CA PRO A 121 -14.46 -7.53 -2.14
C PRO A 121 -14.12 -6.03 -2.19
N TYR A 122 -14.72 -5.19 -1.33
CA TYR A 122 -14.35 -3.79 -1.19
C TYR A 122 -12.86 -3.63 -0.80
N LEU A 123 -12.43 -4.34 0.22
CA LEU A 123 -11.01 -4.35 0.64
C LEU A 123 -10.08 -4.76 -0.51
N TRP A 124 -10.49 -5.77 -1.28
CA TRP A 124 -9.74 -6.22 -2.46
C TRP A 124 -9.64 -5.12 -3.52
N ASN A 125 -10.71 -4.41 -3.80
CA ASN A 125 -10.73 -3.29 -4.75
C ASN A 125 -9.82 -2.16 -4.28
N LYS A 126 -9.87 -1.77 -3.00
CA LYS A 126 -8.96 -0.78 -2.42
C LYS A 126 -7.50 -1.21 -2.51
N PHE A 127 -7.21 -2.49 -2.27
CA PHE A 127 -5.88 -3.04 -2.45
C PHE A 127 -5.40 -2.94 -3.91
N ILE A 128 -6.23 -3.35 -4.88
CA ILE A 128 -5.92 -3.26 -6.31
C ILE A 128 -5.59 -1.81 -6.69
N ILE A 129 -6.44 -0.88 -6.32
CA ILE A 129 -6.26 0.54 -6.64
C ILE A 129 -4.93 1.04 -6.07
N SER A 130 -4.73 0.91 -4.75
CA SER A 130 -3.53 1.39 -4.06
C SER A 130 -2.25 0.73 -4.57
N TYR A 131 -2.30 -0.57 -4.86
CA TYR A 131 -1.15 -1.31 -5.36
C TYR A 131 -0.75 -0.87 -6.77
N TYR A 132 -1.70 -0.81 -7.71
CA TYR A 132 -1.38 -0.45 -9.09
C TYR A 132 -1.02 1.04 -9.25
N GLU A 133 -1.55 1.92 -8.39
CA GLU A 133 -1.07 3.30 -8.31
C GLU A 133 0.40 3.36 -7.89
N SER A 134 0.81 2.55 -6.90
CA SER A 134 2.19 2.58 -6.38
C SER A 134 3.25 2.03 -7.33
N ILE A 135 2.88 1.23 -8.32
CA ILE A 135 3.78 0.72 -9.36
C ILE A 135 3.58 1.40 -10.73
N GLU A 136 2.95 2.59 -10.72
CA GLU A 136 2.71 3.44 -11.90
C GLU A 136 1.75 2.83 -12.95
N GLU A 137 1.05 1.74 -12.65
CA GLU A 137 0.01 1.15 -13.49
C GLU A 137 -1.35 1.84 -13.29
N THR A 138 -1.33 3.15 -13.42
CA THR A 138 -2.48 4.06 -13.18
C THR A 138 -3.72 3.72 -14.01
N ALA A 139 -3.56 3.09 -15.16
CA ALA A 139 -4.69 2.69 -16.01
C ALA A 139 -5.58 1.63 -15.34
N ILE A 140 -4.99 0.66 -14.60
CA ILE A 140 -5.74 -0.40 -13.90
C ILE A 140 -6.44 0.21 -12.68
N ALA A 141 -5.72 1.04 -11.92
CA ALA A 141 -6.27 1.74 -10.75
C ALA A 141 -7.44 2.65 -11.13
N SER A 142 -7.26 3.50 -12.16
CA SER A 142 -8.31 4.40 -12.66
C SER A 142 -9.52 3.64 -13.21
N PHE A 143 -9.31 2.53 -13.91
CA PHE A 143 -10.38 1.69 -14.41
C PHE A 143 -11.23 1.11 -13.26
N ALA A 144 -10.57 0.54 -12.22
CA ALA A 144 -11.26 0.01 -11.05
C ALA A 144 -12.05 1.12 -10.32
N THR A 145 -11.40 2.28 -10.06
CA THR A 145 -12.04 3.43 -9.41
C THR A 145 -13.26 3.94 -10.19
N PHE A 146 -13.17 4.01 -11.52
CA PHE A 146 -14.26 4.47 -12.36
C PHE A 146 -15.42 3.49 -12.38
N LEU A 147 -15.15 2.18 -12.44
CA LEU A 147 -16.20 1.16 -12.35
C LEU A 147 -16.93 1.22 -11.01
N GLU A 148 -16.18 1.23 -9.91
CA GLU A 148 -16.71 1.24 -8.54
C GLU A 148 -17.60 2.47 -8.29
N ASN A 149 -17.15 3.65 -8.72
CA ASN A 149 -17.79 4.91 -8.32
C ASN A 149 -18.72 5.53 -9.36
N ALA A 150 -18.74 5.04 -10.60
CA ALA A 150 -19.58 5.66 -11.63
C ALA A 150 -20.39 4.67 -12.46
N VAL A 151 -19.75 3.60 -12.96
CA VAL A 151 -20.37 2.76 -14.00
C VAL A 151 -21.21 1.64 -13.41
N VAL A 152 -20.74 0.97 -12.37
CA VAL A 152 -21.39 -0.25 -11.84
C VAL A 152 -22.34 0.06 -10.69
N VAL A 153 -21.97 0.96 -9.78
CA VAL A 153 -22.72 1.19 -8.54
C VAL A 153 -24.17 1.62 -8.80
N LEU A 154 -24.40 2.53 -9.72
CA LEU A 154 -25.76 3.07 -9.98
C LEU A 154 -26.68 2.00 -10.60
N PRO A 155 -26.31 1.33 -11.71
CA PRO A 155 -27.17 0.30 -12.28
C PRO A 155 -27.29 -0.94 -11.37
N ALA A 156 -26.23 -1.34 -10.65
CA ALA A 156 -26.30 -2.47 -9.74
C ALA A 156 -27.26 -2.22 -8.57
N THR A 157 -27.21 -1.01 -7.99
CA THR A 157 -28.16 -0.61 -6.93
C THR A 157 -29.59 -0.57 -7.46
N LEU A 158 -29.85 0.03 -8.63
CA LEU A 158 -31.15 0.06 -9.24
C LEU A 158 -31.72 -1.34 -9.53
N VAL A 159 -30.90 -2.20 -10.14
CA VAL A 159 -31.27 -3.60 -10.42
C VAL A 159 -31.51 -4.37 -9.12
N GLY A 160 -30.67 -4.19 -8.11
CA GLY A 160 -30.87 -4.77 -6.78
C GLY A 160 -32.24 -4.41 -6.20
N ILE A 161 -32.57 -3.13 -6.18
CA ILE A 161 -33.88 -2.64 -5.69
C ILE A 161 -35.03 -3.28 -6.49
N LEU A 162 -34.95 -3.27 -7.82
CA LEU A 162 -36.03 -3.80 -8.67
C LEU A 162 -36.19 -5.31 -8.51
N VAL A 163 -35.12 -6.07 -8.38
CA VAL A 163 -35.18 -7.52 -8.14
C VAL A 163 -35.78 -7.82 -6.78
N TRP A 164 -35.32 -7.11 -5.73
CA TRP A 164 -35.85 -7.32 -4.37
C TRP A 164 -37.35 -6.93 -4.25
N LYS A 165 -37.77 -5.88 -4.95
CA LYS A 165 -39.24 -5.55 -5.07
C LYS A 165 -40.08 -6.70 -5.59
N GLN A 166 -39.55 -7.57 -6.44
CA GLN A 166 -40.24 -8.75 -6.90
C GLN A 166 -40.26 -9.89 -5.86
N ILE A 167 -39.34 -9.88 -4.92
CA ILE A 167 -39.16 -10.92 -3.88
C ILE A 167 -40.03 -10.59 -2.65
N ASP A 168 -39.89 -9.37 -2.11
CA ASP A 168 -40.49 -8.93 -0.84
C ASP A 168 -41.58 -7.84 -1.01
N GLY A 169 -41.72 -7.29 -2.19
CA GLY A 169 -42.65 -6.19 -2.50
C GLY A 169 -42.13 -4.80 -2.11
N ILE A 170 -41.03 -4.70 -1.37
CA ILE A 170 -40.51 -3.45 -0.80
C ILE A 170 -39.21 -3.01 -1.49
N GLY A 171 -38.22 -3.90 -1.60
CA GLY A 171 -36.97 -3.67 -2.33
C GLY A 171 -35.86 -3.00 -1.55
N ILE A 172 -36.02 -2.74 -0.25
CA ILE A 172 -35.02 -2.03 0.59
C ILE A 172 -33.73 -2.82 0.68
N ASP A 173 -33.81 -4.13 0.91
CA ASP A 173 -32.60 -4.99 1.04
C ASP A 173 -31.82 -5.10 -0.27
N GLY A 174 -32.45 -4.76 -1.39
CA GLY A 174 -31.83 -4.67 -2.71
C GLY A 174 -30.73 -3.59 -2.81
N ILE A 175 -30.76 -2.56 -1.94
CA ILE A 175 -29.68 -1.58 -1.86
C ILE A 175 -28.39 -2.30 -1.50
N ALA A 176 -28.41 -3.06 -0.41
CA ALA A 176 -27.24 -3.79 0.09
C ALA A 176 -26.74 -4.82 -0.92
N ALA A 177 -27.65 -5.56 -1.56
CA ALA A 177 -27.31 -6.51 -2.62
C ALA A 177 -26.65 -5.82 -3.84
N GLY A 178 -27.12 -4.64 -4.22
CA GLY A 178 -26.52 -3.81 -5.27
C GLY A 178 -25.08 -3.41 -4.97
N PHE A 179 -24.77 -3.04 -3.71
CA PHE A 179 -23.43 -2.75 -3.29
C PHE A 179 -22.53 -4.00 -3.31
N VAL A 180 -23.00 -5.15 -2.81
CA VAL A 180 -22.26 -6.41 -2.91
C VAL A 180 -21.94 -6.76 -4.36
N ALA A 181 -22.92 -6.63 -5.25
CA ALA A 181 -22.74 -6.87 -6.68
C ALA A 181 -21.73 -5.90 -7.28
N THR A 182 -21.78 -4.62 -6.91
CA THR A 182 -20.83 -3.60 -7.37
C THR A 182 -19.39 -3.99 -7.05
N GLU A 183 -19.12 -4.35 -5.81
CA GLU A 183 -17.76 -4.69 -5.37
C GLU A 183 -17.24 -5.97 -6.06
N ILE A 184 -18.07 -6.99 -6.20
CA ILE A 184 -17.71 -8.23 -6.88
C ILE A 184 -17.48 -7.99 -8.38
N ILE A 185 -18.36 -7.26 -9.05
CA ILE A 185 -18.23 -6.96 -10.49
C ILE A 185 -16.96 -6.14 -10.74
N THR A 186 -16.70 -5.13 -9.91
CA THR A 186 -15.50 -4.30 -10.02
C THR A 186 -14.22 -5.14 -9.82
N ALA A 187 -14.19 -6.00 -8.80
CA ALA A 187 -13.04 -6.87 -8.55
C ALA A 187 -12.74 -7.82 -9.72
N VAL A 188 -13.78 -8.46 -10.26
CA VAL A 188 -13.66 -9.38 -11.40
C VAL A 188 -13.25 -8.61 -12.66
N ALA A 189 -13.88 -7.48 -12.95
CA ALA A 189 -13.58 -6.67 -14.13
C ALA A 189 -12.15 -6.09 -14.08
N ALA A 190 -11.69 -5.61 -12.91
CA ALA A 190 -10.32 -5.13 -12.74
C ALA A 190 -9.30 -6.25 -12.95
N CYS A 191 -9.55 -7.45 -12.44
CA CYS A 191 -8.70 -8.63 -12.67
C CYS A 191 -8.66 -9.04 -14.15
N ILE A 192 -9.80 -8.99 -14.84
CA ILE A 192 -9.89 -9.29 -16.28
C ILE A 192 -9.13 -8.23 -17.08
N PHE A 193 -9.37 -6.94 -16.81
CA PHE A 193 -8.71 -5.84 -17.50
C PHE A 193 -7.18 -5.92 -17.32
N ARG A 194 -6.71 -6.16 -16.10
CA ARG A 194 -5.29 -6.40 -15.82
C ARG A 194 -4.75 -7.58 -16.64
N LYS A 195 -5.46 -8.73 -16.71
CA LYS A 195 -5.04 -9.90 -17.48
C LYS A 195 -4.98 -9.64 -18.99
N ILE A 196 -5.90 -8.84 -19.52
CA ILE A 196 -5.89 -8.43 -20.93
C ILE A 196 -4.67 -7.56 -21.23
N ARG A 197 -4.40 -6.57 -20.35
CA ARG A 197 -3.30 -5.61 -20.52
C ARG A 197 -1.93 -6.26 -20.35
N HIS A 198 -1.79 -7.18 -19.39
CA HIS A 198 -0.53 -7.83 -19.00
C HIS A 198 -0.64 -9.36 -19.05
N LYS A 199 -0.82 -9.92 -20.27
CA LYS A 199 -1.15 -11.33 -20.50
C LYS A 199 -0.19 -12.33 -19.88
N ASN A 200 1.12 -12.04 -19.87
CA ASN A 200 2.19 -12.98 -19.51
C ASN A 200 2.87 -12.65 -18.18
N THR A 201 2.27 -11.80 -17.35
CA THR A 201 2.85 -11.41 -16.08
C THR A 201 2.10 -11.99 -14.89
N SER A 202 2.79 -12.11 -13.76
CA SER A 202 2.15 -12.43 -12.48
C SER A 202 1.11 -11.35 -12.10
N PHE A 203 0.28 -11.62 -11.09
CA PHE A 203 -0.66 -10.61 -10.56
C PHE A 203 0.04 -9.29 -10.24
N TYR A 204 1.25 -9.35 -9.71
CA TYR A 204 1.99 -8.16 -9.29
C TYR A 204 2.59 -7.34 -10.44
N ILE A 205 2.61 -7.84 -11.70
CA ILE A 205 3.19 -7.16 -12.88
C ILE A 205 4.70 -6.83 -12.74
N VAL A 206 5.27 -6.98 -11.56
CA VAL A 206 6.70 -6.81 -11.29
C VAL A 206 7.44 -8.15 -11.43
N PRO A 207 8.75 -8.14 -11.75
CA PRO A 207 9.57 -9.35 -11.83
C PRO A 207 9.49 -10.22 -10.57
N ASP A 208 9.71 -11.53 -10.72
CA ASP A 208 9.65 -12.46 -9.59
C ASP A 208 10.86 -12.35 -8.65
N LYS A 209 11.96 -11.84 -9.18
CA LYS A 209 13.22 -11.63 -8.45
C LYS A 209 13.69 -10.21 -8.63
N ASN A 210 14.44 -9.71 -7.67
CA ASN A 210 15.15 -8.45 -7.81
C ASN A 210 16.18 -8.57 -8.95
N PRO A 211 16.46 -7.48 -9.67
CA PRO A 211 17.52 -7.46 -10.65
C PRO A 211 18.87 -7.70 -9.97
N GLY A 212 19.82 -8.27 -10.71
CA GLY A 212 21.18 -8.48 -10.22
C GLY A 212 21.33 -9.52 -9.13
N ILE A 213 22.56 -9.61 -8.60
CA ILE A 213 22.90 -10.44 -7.46
C ILE A 213 23.00 -9.54 -6.22
N ASN A 214 22.27 -9.88 -5.17
CA ASN A 214 22.09 -9.01 -4.01
C ASN A 214 22.76 -9.59 -2.76
N LEU A 215 23.47 -8.73 -2.03
CA LEU A 215 23.92 -8.94 -0.67
C LEU A 215 23.06 -8.06 0.26
N ASP A 216 22.34 -8.68 1.18
CA ASP A 216 21.51 -7.98 2.18
C ASP A 216 21.99 -8.34 3.57
N PHE A 217 22.26 -7.35 4.39
CA PHE A 217 22.56 -7.55 5.81
C PHE A 217 22.29 -6.29 6.63
N SER A 218 22.00 -6.51 7.91
CA SER A 218 21.83 -5.43 8.90
C SER A 218 22.94 -5.49 9.91
N ILE A 219 23.34 -4.33 10.40
CA ILE A 219 24.30 -4.16 11.49
C ILE A 219 23.70 -3.28 12.59
N LYS A 220 24.20 -3.42 13.80
CA LYS A 220 23.94 -2.44 14.85
C LYS A 220 24.74 -1.16 14.57
N SER A 221 24.18 -0.01 14.98
CA SER A 221 24.85 1.28 14.81
C SER A 221 26.02 1.44 15.81
N THR A 222 27.06 0.61 15.66
CA THR A 222 28.28 0.63 16.47
C THR A 222 29.52 0.58 15.59
N MET A 223 30.62 1.22 16.05
CA MET A 223 31.89 1.26 15.30
C MET A 223 32.50 -0.14 15.09
N GLU A 224 32.25 -1.07 16.00
CA GLU A 224 32.73 -2.46 15.88
C GLU A 224 32.06 -3.17 14.69
N GLU A 225 30.75 -2.99 14.55
CA GLU A 225 29.98 -3.55 13.44
C GLU A 225 30.34 -2.87 12.11
N ALA A 226 30.58 -1.55 12.10
CA ALA A 226 30.99 -0.80 10.91
C ALA A 226 32.27 -1.36 10.29
N GLN A 227 33.25 -1.76 11.11
CA GLN A 227 34.49 -2.36 10.64
C GLN A 227 34.27 -3.67 9.85
N THR A 228 33.14 -4.34 10.04
CA THR A 228 32.84 -5.59 9.33
C THR A 228 32.26 -5.35 7.93
N VAL A 229 31.72 -4.15 7.68
CA VAL A 229 31.01 -3.82 6.43
C VAL A 229 31.90 -3.94 5.23
N HIS A 230 33.06 -3.30 5.28
CA HIS A 230 34.07 -3.34 4.19
C HIS A 230 34.39 -4.78 3.78
N LYS A 231 34.74 -5.61 4.77
CA LYS A 231 35.13 -7.01 4.52
C LYS A 231 33.99 -7.82 3.88
N ARG A 232 32.77 -7.70 4.42
CA ARG A 232 31.59 -8.41 3.87
C ARG A 232 31.32 -8.06 2.41
N ILE A 233 31.45 -6.79 2.06
CA ILE A 233 31.24 -6.33 0.69
C ILE A 233 32.33 -6.85 -0.24
N ILE A 234 33.60 -6.78 0.17
CA ILE A 234 34.72 -7.28 -0.62
C ILE A 234 34.60 -8.79 -0.85
N GLU A 235 34.32 -9.58 0.19
CA GLU A 235 34.14 -11.04 0.08
C GLU A 235 33.03 -11.38 -0.90
N PHE A 236 31.86 -10.77 -0.76
CA PHE A 236 30.73 -10.97 -1.67
C PHE A 236 31.09 -10.60 -3.12
N CYS A 237 31.70 -9.45 -3.35
CA CYS A 237 32.08 -9.02 -4.70
C CYS A 237 33.11 -9.97 -5.33
N GLN A 238 34.03 -10.51 -4.55
CA GLN A 238 35.02 -11.49 -5.02
C GLN A 238 34.36 -12.82 -5.39
N GLU A 239 33.43 -13.32 -4.55
CA GLU A 239 32.67 -14.54 -4.83
C GLU A 239 31.83 -14.43 -6.10
N GLN A 240 31.31 -13.24 -6.39
CA GLN A 240 30.50 -12.97 -7.58
C GLN A 240 31.31 -12.56 -8.82
N GLY A 241 32.64 -12.52 -8.72
CA GLY A 241 33.52 -12.18 -9.85
C GLY A 241 33.48 -10.69 -10.27
N ALA A 242 33.03 -9.81 -9.39
CA ALA A 242 33.03 -8.38 -9.66
C ALA A 242 34.47 -7.82 -9.77
N SER A 243 34.63 -6.74 -10.56
CA SER A 243 35.95 -6.11 -10.72
C SER A 243 36.44 -5.56 -9.37
N LYS A 244 37.73 -5.66 -9.10
CA LYS A 244 38.37 -5.13 -7.88
C LYS A 244 38.06 -3.64 -7.67
N SER A 245 37.99 -2.87 -8.74
CA SER A 245 37.67 -1.44 -8.66
C SER A 245 36.25 -1.21 -8.14
N LYS A 246 35.23 -1.90 -8.70
CA LYS A 246 33.83 -1.79 -8.23
C LYS A 246 33.70 -2.28 -6.79
N ALA A 247 34.36 -3.39 -6.45
CA ALA A 247 34.34 -3.94 -5.09
C ALA A 247 34.89 -2.94 -4.06
N ASN A 248 36.07 -2.35 -4.34
CA ASN A 248 36.67 -1.37 -3.44
C ASN A 248 35.84 -0.10 -3.31
N LEU A 249 35.29 0.42 -4.41
CA LEU A 249 34.44 1.61 -4.37
C LEU A 249 33.19 1.36 -3.51
N ALA A 250 32.50 0.26 -3.73
CA ALA A 250 31.31 -0.09 -2.95
C ALA A 250 31.62 -0.28 -1.46
N ALA A 251 32.75 -0.96 -1.16
CA ALA A 251 33.16 -1.22 0.21
C ALA A 251 33.53 0.06 0.96
N VAL A 252 34.31 0.95 0.33
CA VAL A 252 34.72 2.24 0.92
C VAL A 252 33.49 3.12 1.12
N CYS A 253 32.61 3.23 0.12
CA CYS A 253 31.42 4.05 0.26
C CYS A 253 30.45 3.52 1.34
N ALA A 254 30.30 2.20 1.46
CA ALA A 254 29.48 1.61 2.51
C ALA A 254 30.05 1.86 3.90
N GLU A 255 31.36 1.71 4.07
CA GLU A 255 32.06 1.98 5.33
C GLU A 255 31.93 3.44 5.73
N GLU A 256 32.24 4.38 4.82
CA GLU A 256 32.14 5.82 5.07
C GLU A 256 30.73 6.26 5.44
N MET A 257 29.73 5.83 4.68
CA MET A 257 28.34 6.17 4.99
C MET A 257 27.90 5.56 6.32
N THR A 258 28.29 4.33 6.63
CA THR A 258 27.98 3.66 7.89
C THR A 258 28.62 4.42 9.08
N VAL A 259 29.88 4.81 8.97
CA VAL A 259 30.56 5.59 10.01
C VAL A 259 29.89 6.95 10.22
N ASN A 260 29.49 7.62 9.14
CA ASN A 260 28.77 8.89 9.24
C ASN A 260 27.40 8.73 9.93
N ILE A 261 26.65 7.67 9.63
CA ILE A 261 25.37 7.39 10.30
C ILE A 261 25.61 7.13 11.80
N ILE A 262 26.63 6.39 12.18
CA ILE A 262 26.96 6.11 13.59
C ILE A 262 27.33 7.38 14.35
N ARG A 263 28.11 8.26 13.73
CA ARG A 263 28.56 9.51 14.35
C ARG A 263 27.48 10.55 14.47
N PHE A 264 26.64 10.70 13.43
CA PHE A 264 25.72 11.82 13.29
C PHE A 264 24.23 11.42 13.34
N GLY A 265 23.90 10.12 13.26
CA GLY A 265 22.51 9.60 13.28
C GLY A 265 21.78 9.75 14.61
N GLY A 266 22.46 10.25 15.64
CA GLY A 266 21.87 10.52 16.95
C GLY A 266 21.57 9.25 17.76
N LYS A 267 20.97 9.44 18.94
CA LYS A 267 20.65 8.32 19.87
C LYS A 267 19.56 7.38 19.37
N THR A 268 18.83 7.76 18.33
CA THR A 268 17.75 6.96 17.73
C THR A 268 18.25 5.97 16.69
N SER A 269 19.47 6.15 16.16
CA SER A 269 20.07 5.21 15.21
C SER A 269 20.50 3.93 15.95
N ASN A 270 19.69 2.87 15.80
CA ASN A 270 19.93 1.59 16.48
C ASN A 270 20.47 0.52 15.53
N TRP A 271 20.16 0.63 14.24
CA TRP A 271 20.54 -0.34 13.22
C TRP A 271 20.72 0.34 11.85
N ILE A 272 21.51 -0.29 11.02
CA ILE A 272 21.79 0.14 9.65
C ILE A 272 21.62 -1.07 8.74
N ASP A 273 20.73 -0.96 7.75
CA ASP A 273 20.54 -1.96 6.70
C ASP A 273 21.37 -1.61 5.48
N ILE A 274 22.09 -2.58 4.97
CA ILE A 274 22.96 -2.45 3.81
C ILE A 274 22.54 -3.47 2.76
N ASN A 275 22.21 -2.99 1.57
CA ASN A 275 21.98 -3.81 0.39
C ASN A 275 22.95 -3.41 -0.70
N LEU A 276 23.71 -4.37 -1.21
CA LEU A 276 24.55 -4.22 -2.41
C LEU A 276 23.97 -5.07 -3.54
N CYS A 277 23.63 -4.44 -4.64
CA CYS A 277 23.13 -5.09 -5.87
C CYS A 277 24.20 -4.99 -6.95
N LEU A 278 24.61 -6.13 -7.50
CA LEU A 278 25.49 -6.23 -8.65
C LEU A 278 24.64 -6.57 -9.89
N GLU A 279 24.54 -5.64 -10.82
CA GLU A 279 24.03 -5.83 -12.18
C GLU A 279 25.24 -5.82 -13.14
N ASP A 280 25.08 -6.30 -14.40
CA ASP A 280 26.20 -6.46 -15.36
C ASP A 280 27.12 -5.22 -15.43
N ASP A 281 26.55 -4.05 -15.59
CA ASP A 281 27.31 -2.78 -15.69
C ASP A 281 27.11 -1.83 -14.52
N LEU A 282 26.19 -2.11 -13.59
CA LEU A 282 25.81 -1.25 -12.50
C LEU A 282 26.02 -1.93 -11.15
N CYS A 283 26.68 -1.24 -10.26
CA CYS A 283 26.76 -1.61 -8.85
C CYS A 283 25.96 -0.58 -8.05
N ARG A 284 24.93 -1.02 -7.31
CA ARG A 284 24.07 -0.17 -6.50
C ARG A 284 24.17 -0.54 -5.04
N LEU A 285 24.54 0.44 -4.22
CA LEU A 285 24.59 0.34 -2.77
C LEU A 285 23.43 1.13 -2.18
N ARG A 286 22.61 0.49 -1.36
CA ARG A 286 21.53 1.11 -0.60
C ARG A 286 21.82 0.98 0.89
N ILE A 287 21.71 2.10 1.59
CA ILE A 287 21.91 2.15 3.04
C ILE A 287 20.69 2.79 3.68
N ARG A 288 20.11 2.12 4.65
CA ARG A 288 18.95 2.58 5.43
C ARG A 288 19.30 2.65 6.90
N ASP A 289 18.84 3.68 7.57
CA ASP A 289 18.95 3.83 9.02
C ASP A 289 17.73 4.53 9.60
N ASN A 290 17.51 4.36 10.88
CA ASN A 290 16.43 5.00 11.64
C ASN A 290 16.95 6.17 12.51
N GLY A 291 18.03 6.81 12.12
CA GLY A 291 18.60 7.97 12.77
C GLY A 291 17.83 9.27 12.54
N VAL A 292 18.42 10.36 13.01
CA VAL A 292 17.87 11.70 12.75
C VAL A 292 17.79 12.00 11.26
N ASN A 293 16.91 12.92 10.88
CA ASN A 293 16.79 13.34 9.49
C ASN A 293 18.09 14.01 9.04
N PHE A 294 18.82 13.33 8.18
CA PHE A 294 20.07 13.82 7.60
C PHE A 294 20.13 13.50 6.12
N ASN A 295 20.03 14.56 5.29
CA ASN A 295 20.17 14.44 3.84
C ASN A 295 21.63 14.63 3.43
N PRO A 296 22.38 13.57 3.07
CA PRO A 296 23.77 13.70 2.69
C PRO A 296 23.97 14.51 1.40
N LEU A 297 22.94 14.68 0.54
CA LEU A 297 23.04 15.47 -0.69
C LEU A 297 23.10 16.97 -0.39
N GLU A 298 22.39 17.42 0.63
CA GLU A 298 22.31 18.84 1.04
C GLU A 298 23.49 19.24 1.94
N TYR A 299 24.25 18.26 2.41
CA TYR A 299 25.39 18.55 3.29
C TYR A 299 26.44 19.38 2.53
N GLN A 300 26.70 20.58 3.04
CA GLN A 300 27.77 21.47 2.58
C GLN A 300 28.92 21.40 3.57
N TYR A 301 30.12 21.25 3.05
CA TYR A 301 31.34 21.19 3.79
C TYR A 301 31.65 22.53 4.48
N ASP A 302 31.82 22.49 5.81
CA ASP A 302 32.45 23.58 6.53
C ASP A 302 33.92 23.23 6.74
N SER A 303 34.82 24.13 6.31
CA SER A 303 36.28 23.89 6.25
C SER A 303 36.97 23.58 7.60
N GLU A 304 36.22 23.71 8.70
CA GLU A 304 36.72 23.45 10.05
C GLU A 304 36.43 22.01 10.55
N ASP A 305 35.55 21.26 9.86
CA ASP A 305 35.18 19.89 10.26
C ASP A 305 35.99 18.84 9.51
N PHE A 306 37.08 18.37 10.11
CA PHE A 306 37.97 17.31 9.55
C PHE A 306 37.25 15.94 9.40
N ASP A 307 36.12 15.73 10.03
CA ASP A 307 35.51 14.41 10.17
C ASP A 307 34.52 14.00 9.06
N ILE A 308 34.18 14.89 8.11
CA ILE A 308 33.09 14.66 7.14
C ILE A 308 33.57 14.55 5.67
N HIS A 309 34.86 14.37 5.49
CA HIS A 309 35.44 14.15 4.14
C HIS A 309 34.86 12.89 3.45
N GLY A 310 34.34 11.92 4.21
CA GLY A 310 33.76 10.69 3.67
C GLY A 310 32.57 10.90 2.76
N ILE A 311 31.60 11.79 3.10
CA ILE A 311 30.42 12.08 2.25
C ILE A 311 30.83 12.71 0.93
N GLU A 312 31.78 13.65 0.95
CA GLU A 312 32.31 14.26 -0.28
C GLU A 312 33.04 13.25 -1.15
N LEU A 313 33.80 12.34 -0.54
CA LEU A 313 34.43 11.27 -1.28
C LEU A 313 33.38 10.42 -1.98
N VAL A 314 32.34 10.00 -1.25
CA VAL A 314 31.22 9.22 -1.83
C VAL A 314 30.56 9.94 -2.98
N LYS A 315 30.25 11.24 -2.83
CA LYS A 315 29.68 12.08 -3.92
C LYS A 315 30.59 12.13 -5.16
N LYS A 316 31.92 12.20 -4.97
CA LYS A 316 32.87 12.31 -6.09
C LYS A 316 33.08 11.00 -6.85
N VAL A 317 32.98 9.85 -6.16
CA VAL A 317 33.27 8.54 -6.77
C VAL A 317 32.02 7.83 -7.29
N SER A 318 30.83 8.27 -6.90
CA SER A 318 29.55 7.73 -7.36
C SER A 318 29.14 8.32 -8.70
N LYS A 319 28.42 7.52 -9.52
CA LYS A 319 27.73 8.02 -10.73
C LYS A 319 26.49 8.81 -10.36
N SER A 320 25.73 8.32 -9.38
CA SER A 320 24.58 9.01 -8.81
C SER A 320 24.47 8.68 -7.33
N MET A 321 23.87 9.61 -6.61
CA MET A 321 23.49 9.46 -5.22
C MET A 321 22.11 10.06 -5.04
N ASP A 322 21.17 9.30 -4.48
CA ASP A 322 19.81 9.70 -4.20
C ASP A 322 19.50 9.52 -2.73
N TYR A 323 18.65 10.38 -2.18
CA TYR A 323 18.21 10.31 -0.79
C TYR A 323 16.70 10.46 -0.70
N ILE A 324 16.08 9.57 0.08
CA ILE A 324 14.64 9.63 0.38
C ILE A 324 14.47 9.35 1.87
N ARG A 325 13.72 10.22 2.58
CA ARG A 325 13.25 9.91 3.92
C ARG A 325 11.80 9.47 3.88
N ALA A 326 11.53 8.28 4.36
CA ALA A 326 10.18 7.73 4.42
C ALA A 326 10.01 6.89 5.69
N ILE A 327 8.85 7.04 6.35
CA ILE A 327 8.47 6.28 7.57
C ILE A 327 9.58 6.36 8.63
N ASP A 328 10.06 7.58 8.88
CA ASP A 328 11.14 7.89 9.82
C ASP A 328 12.48 7.17 9.56
N MET A 329 12.67 6.68 8.34
CA MET A 329 13.92 6.06 7.90
C MET A 329 14.62 6.90 6.84
N ASN A 330 15.90 7.10 7.02
CA ASN A 330 16.78 7.59 5.97
C ASN A 330 17.07 6.45 4.99
N ASN A 331 17.06 6.75 3.71
CA ASN A 331 17.38 5.79 2.66
C ASN A 331 18.29 6.48 1.64
N THR A 332 19.54 6.08 1.60
CA THR A 332 20.55 6.59 0.66
C THR A 332 20.87 5.51 -0.37
N ILE A 333 20.77 5.87 -1.64
CA ILE A 333 21.05 4.98 -2.78
C ILE A 333 22.24 5.57 -3.54
N ILE A 334 23.26 4.75 -3.74
CA ILE A 334 24.50 5.14 -4.41
C ILE A 334 24.73 4.18 -5.58
N SER A 335 24.97 4.71 -6.78
CA SER A 335 25.26 3.90 -7.97
C SER A 335 26.68 4.17 -8.48
N PHE A 336 27.37 3.13 -8.94
CA PHE A 336 28.73 3.16 -9.41
C PHE A 336 28.87 2.71 -10.86
#